data_6286b715541660d9365ca1f11a4a481d
#
_entry.id   6286b715541660d9365ca1f11a4a481d
#
_cell.length_a   1.000
_cell.length_b   1.000
_cell.length_c   1.000
_cell.angle_alpha   90.00
_cell.angle_beta   90.00
_cell.angle_gamma   90.00
#
_symmetry.space_group_name_H-M   'P 1'
#
loop_
_entity.id
_entity.type
_entity.pdbx_description
1 polymer ?
#
loop_
_entity_poly.entity_id
_entity_poly.type
_entity_poly.pdbx_seq_one_letter_code
_entity_poly.pdbx_strand_id
1 'polypeptide(L)'
;MCSSDLFVEGDFVDAVGISKGKGFQGVVKRHGFSGVGGQTHGQHNRLRAPGSMGNASFASRVIRGKRLPGRMGSDRVKLTNLKVVKIMPEQNLILVSGAVPGPKNATIILQK
;
A
#
# COMPACT_ATOMS: atom_id res chain seq x y z
N MET A 1 5.81 33.50 0.92
CA MET A 1 4.53 32.95 0.41
C MET A 1 4.12 31.82 1.34
N CYS A 2 2.95 31.91 1.93
CA CYS A 2 2.46 30.83 2.81
C CYS A 2 2.02 29.67 1.94
N SER A 3 2.34 28.44 2.33
CA SER A 3 1.96 27.25 1.53
C SER A 3 0.46 27.10 1.34
N SER A 4 -0.35 27.69 2.19
CA SER A 4 -1.81 27.74 2.04
C SER A 4 -2.29 28.53 0.82
N ASP A 5 -1.48 29.43 0.31
CA ASP A 5 -1.85 30.27 -0.86
C ASP A 5 -1.78 29.49 -2.18
N LEU A 6 -1.16 28.32 -2.18
CA LEU A 6 -1.03 27.48 -3.37
C LEU A 6 -2.30 26.67 -3.67
N PHE A 7 -3.16 26.47 -2.70
CA PHE A 7 -4.33 25.62 -2.81
C PHE A 7 -5.61 26.42 -2.59
N VAL A 8 -6.64 26.06 -3.33
CA VAL A 8 -7.98 26.66 -3.24
C VAL A 8 -8.99 25.56 -2.93
N GLU A 9 -10.02 25.88 -2.16
CA GLU A 9 -11.10 24.94 -1.88
C GLU A 9 -11.74 24.47 -3.20
N GLY A 10 -11.93 23.16 -3.30
CA GLY A 10 -12.44 22.53 -4.52
C GLY A 10 -11.38 22.08 -5.52
N ASP A 11 -10.11 22.42 -5.31
CA ASP A 11 -9.01 21.94 -6.16
C ASP A 11 -8.82 20.42 -6.00
N PHE A 12 -8.30 19.81 -7.05
CA PHE A 12 -7.83 18.42 -7.00
C PHE A 12 -6.33 18.41 -6.78
N VAL A 13 -5.89 17.62 -5.82
CA VAL A 13 -4.48 17.50 -5.46
C VAL A 13 -4.06 16.04 -5.42
N ASP A 14 -2.77 15.80 -5.59
CA ASP A 14 -2.16 14.49 -5.42
C ASP A 14 -1.44 14.44 -4.07
N ALA A 15 -1.65 13.38 -3.32
CA ALA A 15 -0.97 13.16 -2.04
C ALA A 15 0.09 12.09 -2.20
N VAL A 16 1.32 12.43 -1.84
CA VAL A 16 2.46 11.52 -1.88
C VAL A 16 2.95 11.30 -0.46
N GLY A 17 3.10 10.06 -0.09
CA GLY A 17 3.60 9.70 1.24
C GLY A 17 4.15 8.29 1.27
N ILE A 18 4.58 7.87 2.44
CA ILE A 18 5.08 6.53 2.69
C ILE A 18 3.97 5.73 3.35
N SER A 19 3.60 4.60 2.78
CA SER A 19 2.55 3.74 3.31
C SER A 19 2.95 3.14 4.66
N LYS A 20 1.95 2.69 5.43
CA LYS A 20 2.21 2.04 6.72
C LYS A 20 3.09 0.81 6.52
N GLY A 21 4.17 0.72 7.30
CA GLY A 21 5.00 -0.46 7.34
C GLY A 21 4.28 -1.63 8.01
N LYS A 22 4.30 -2.79 7.38
CA LYS A 22 3.69 -4.01 7.90
C LYS A 22 4.70 -5.12 8.14
N GLY A 23 5.99 -4.81 7.94
CA GLY A 23 7.07 -5.75 8.12
C GLY A 23 7.07 -6.86 7.07
N PHE A 24 7.69 -7.98 7.39
CA PHE A 24 7.73 -9.17 6.53
C PHE A 24 6.38 -9.90 6.63
N GLN A 25 5.71 -10.04 5.51
CA GLN A 25 4.40 -10.70 5.45
C GLN A 25 4.42 -11.90 4.51
N GLY A 26 3.66 -12.93 4.86
CA GLY A 26 3.43 -14.08 4.01
C GLY A 26 2.51 -13.74 2.82
N VAL A 27 2.40 -14.69 1.90
CA VAL A 27 1.67 -14.51 0.64
C VAL A 27 0.16 -14.28 0.83
N VAL A 28 -0.42 -14.77 1.91
CA VAL A 28 -1.86 -14.61 2.16
C VAL A 28 -2.20 -13.13 2.37
N LYS A 29 -1.45 -12.43 3.20
CA LYS A 29 -1.68 -11.00 3.45
C LYS A 29 -1.08 -10.12 2.35
N ARG A 30 0.12 -10.44 1.89
CA ARG A 30 0.88 -9.62 0.93
C ARG A 30 0.29 -9.63 -0.47
N HIS A 31 -0.16 -10.80 -0.93
CA HIS A 31 -0.65 -10.99 -2.31
C HIS A 31 -2.07 -11.51 -2.40
N GLY A 32 -2.75 -11.72 -1.28
CA GLY A 32 -4.13 -12.20 -1.27
C GLY A 32 -4.30 -13.66 -1.66
N PHE A 33 -3.26 -14.49 -1.52
CA PHE A 33 -3.37 -15.92 -1.79
C PHE A 33 -4.27 -16.59 -0.77
N SER A 34 -5.05 -17.57 -1.21
CA SER A 34 -5.97 -18.30 -0.33
C SER A 34 -5.29 -19.35 0.55
N GLY A 35 -4.03 -19.71 0.27
CA GLY A 35 -3.34 -20.81 0.91
C GLY A 35 -3.85 -22.16 0.42
N VAL A 36 -3.72 -23.21 1.23
CA VAL A 36 -4.15 -24.56 0.87
C VAL A 36 -5.46 -25.01 1.55
N GLY A 37 -6.24 -24.06 2.05
CA GLY A 37 -7.49 -24.35 2.73
C GLY A 37 -7.32 -24.81 4.19
N GLY A 38 -8.30 -25.51 4.71
CA GLY A 38 -8.29 -25.99 6.09
C GLY A 38 -7.46 -27.24 6.28
N GLN A 39 -7.35 -27.68 7.53
CA GLN A 39 -6.72 -28.95 7.85
C GLN A 39 -7.57 -30.12 7.37
N THR A 40 -7.01 -30.97 6.55
CA THR A 40 -7.59 -32.23 6.13
C THR A 40 -6.60 -33.36 6.44
N HIS A 41 -6.95 -34.60 6.12
CA HIS A 41 -6.08 -35.74 6.36
C HIS A 41 -4.67 -35.52 5.79
N GLY A 42 -3.65 -35.46 6.66
CA GLY A 42 -2.26 -35.27 6.27
C GLY A 42 -1.80 -33.85 6.01
N GLN A 43 -2.68 -32.85 6.06
CA GLN A 43 -2.31 -31.45 5.89
C GLN A 43 -2.31 -30.70 7.22
N HIS A 44 -1.14 -30.52 7.82
CA HIS A 44 -1.03 -29.84 9.10
C HIS A 44 -0.24 -28.53 9.07
N ASN A 45 0.67 -28.32 8.11
CA ASN A 45 1.65 -27.22 8.12
C ASN A 45 1.65 -26.35 6.86
N ARG A 46 0.63 -26.36 6.02
CA ARG A 46 0.60 -25.65 4.74
C ARG A 46 -0.53 -24.65 4.57
N LEU A 47 -1.19 -24.26 5.66
CA LEU A 47 -2.38 -23.41 5.59
C LEU A 47 -2.15 -22.06 4.89
N ARG A 48 -0.96 -21.50 4.98
CA ARG A 48 -0.61 -20.19 4.43
C ARG A 48 0.55 -20.25 3.42
N ALA A 49 0.76 -21.40 2.81
CA ALA A 49 1.87 -21.59 1.88
C ALA A 49 1.58 -20.92 0.52
N PRO A 50 2.63 -20.47 -0.20
CA PRO A 50 2.46 -19.85 -1.52
C PRO A 50 2.06 -20.84 -2.63
N GLY A 51 2.22 -22.14 -2.40
CA GLY A 51 1.95 -23.17 -3.40
C GLY A 51 3.11 -23.36 -4.37
N SER A 52 2.80 -23.83 -5.58
CA SER A 52 3.82 -24.14 -6.60
C SER A 52 4.64 -22.92 -7.01
N MET A 53 5.96 -23.13 -7.16
CA MET A 53 6.90 -22.10 -7.60
C MET A 53 7.08 -22.08 -9.12
N GLY A 54 6.50 -23.02 -9.84
CA GLY A 54 6.59 -23.12 -11.29
C GLY A 54 6.44 -24.55 -11.77
N ASN A 55 6.26 -24.76 -13.06
CA ASN A 55 6.03 -26.06 -13.66
C ASN A 55 6.74 -26.28 -15.00
N ALA A 56 7.65 -25.39 -15.39
CA ALA A 56 8.38 -25.50 -16.66
C ALA A 56 9.54 -26.46 -16.53
N SER A 57 9.65 -27.43 -17.46
CA SER A 57 10.68 -28.48 -17.42
C SER A 57 12.11 -27.98 -17.55
N PHE A 58 12.32 -26.85 -18.22
CA PHE A 58 13.68 -26.33 -18.51
C PHE A 58 14.00 -25.01 -17.79
N ALA A 59 13.13 -24.51 -16.94
CA ALA A 59 13.37 -23.24 -16.25
C ALA A 59 14.57 -23.32 -15.29
N SER A 60 14.73 -24.42 -14.57
CA SER A 60 15.77 -24.66 -13.54
C SER A 60 15.91 -23.50 -12.55
N ARG A 61 14.91 -22.67 -12.42
CA ARG A 61 14.87 -21.47 -11.56
C ARG A 61 13.43 -21.03 -11.32
N VAL A 62 13.25 -20.23 -10.29
CA VAL A 62 12.00 -19.51 -10.09
C VAL A 62 12.02 -18.25 -10.98
N ILE A 63 10.99 -18.05 -11.77
CA ILE A 63 10.91 -16.93 -12.71
C ILE A 63 10.77 -15.62 -11.93
N ARG A 64 11.39 -14.55 -12.43
CA ARG A 64 11.31 -13.22 -11.83
C ARG A 64 9.87 -12.72 -11.79
N GLY A 65 9.53 -11.95 -10.79
CA GLY A 65 8.17 -11.44 -10.59
C GLY A 65 7.25 -12.39 -9.86
N LYS A 66 7.74 -13.55 -9.43
CA LYS A 66 6.96 -14.50 -8.64
C LYS A 66 6.53 -13.87 -7.30
N ARG A 67 5.26 -14.00 -6.99
CA ARG A 67 4.69 -13.45 -5.75
C ARG A 67 5.03 -14.33 -4.57
N LEU A 68 5.96 -13.89 -3.76
CA LEU A 68 6.48 -14.61 -2.60
C LEU A 68 6.33 -13.74 -1.34
N PRO A 69 6.52 -14.33 -0.13
CA PRO A 69 6.59 -13.55 1.09
C PRO A 69 7.68 -12.49 1.02
N GLY A 70 7.51 -11.41 1.72
CA GLY A 70 8.49 -10.35 1.80
C GLY A 70 7.96 -9.16 2.59
N ARG A 71 8.72 -8.09 2.59
CA ARG A 71 8.30 -6.85 3.25
C ARG A 71 7.08 -6.27 2.57
N MET A 72 6.14 -5.79 3.38
CA MET A 72 4.93 -5.12 2.94
C MET A 72 4.85 -3.73 3.56
N GLY A 73 4.39 -2.77 2.78
CA GLY A 73 4.30 -1.39 3.24
C GLY A 73 5.63 -0.64 3.20
N SER A 74 5.66 0.53 3.81
CA SER A 74 6.78 1.48 3.77
C SER A 74 7.21 1.86 2.35
N ASP A 75 6.29 1.79 1.40
CA ASP A 75 6.50 2.16 0.01
C ASP A 75 6.03 3.59 -0.24
N ARG A 76 6.71 4.28 -1.14
CA ARG A 76 6.25 5.59 -1.61
C ARG A 76 5.01 5.41 -2.47
N VAL A 77 3.90 6.00 -2.03
CA VAL A 77 2.60 5.89 -2.69
C VAL A 77 2.12 7.28 -3.08
N LYS A 78 1.60 7.41 -4.29
CA LYS A 78 0.94 8.61 -4.77
C LYS A 78 -0.54 8.31 -5.01
N LEU A 79 -1.40 9.04 -4.32
CA LEU A 79 -2.84 9.03 -4.54
C LEU A 79 -3.21 10.27 -5.32
N THR A 80 -3.93 10.09 -6.41
CA THR A 80 -4.27 11.17 -7.33
C THR A 80 -5.71 11.64 -7.14
N ASN A 81 -5.96 12.88 -7.54
CA ASN A 81 -7.32 13.44 -7.62
C ASN A 81 -8.08 13.45 -6.29
N LEU A 82 -7.40 13.84 -5.23
CA LEU A 82 -8.04 14.12 -3.95
C LEU A 82 -8.56 15.55 -3.93
N LYS A 83 -9.81 15.73 -3.53
CA LYS A 83 -10.43 17.05 -3.50
C LYS A 83 -10.13 17.78 -2.20
N VAL A 84 -9.69 19.03 -2.30
CA VAL A 84 -9.54 19.90 -1.14
C VAL A 84 -10.93 20.37 -0.70
N VAL A 85 -11.33 19.98 0.49
CA VAL A 85 -12.67 20.30 1.03
C VAL A 85 -12.67 21.66 1.70
N LYS A 86 -11.68 21.94 2.53
CA LYS A 86 -11.60 23.19 3.30
C LYS A 86 -10.16 23.53 3.63
N ILE A 87 -9.86 24.81 3.62
CA ILE A 87 -8.57 25.34 4.04
C ILE A 87 -8.80 26.29 5.22
N MET A 88 -8.06 26.05 6.30
CA MET A 88 -8.10 26.89 7.49
C MET A 88 -6.70 27.46 7.76
N PRO A 89 -6.36 28.61 7.14
CA PRO A 89 -5.00 29.16 7.24
C PRO A 89 -4.61 29.57 8.66
N GLU A 90 -5.58 29.99 9.45
CA GLU A 90 -5.37 30.39 10.85
C GLU A 90 -4.82 29.25 11.70
N GLN A 91 -5.19 28.02 11.40
CA GLN A 91 -4.76 26.83 12.11
C GLN A 91 -3.73 26.02 11.32
N ASN A 92 -3.33 26.49 10.14
CA ASN A 92 -2.46 25.76 9.21
C ASN A 92 -2.98 24.37 8.89
N LEU A 93 -4.30 24.26 8.63
CA LEU A 93 -4.96 23.00 8.33
C LEU A 93 -5.54 23.00 6.92
N ILE A 94 -5.38 21.88 6.24
CA ILE A 94 -6.03 21.58 4.96
C ILE A 94 -6.81 20.27 5.12
N LEU A 95 -8.09 20.29 4.82
CA LEU A 95 -8.93 19.09 4.81
C LEU A 95 -9.03 18.56 3.38
N VAL A 96 -8.67 17.32 3.20
CA VAL A 96 -8.68 16.63 1.90
C VAL A 96 -9.64 15.46 1.98
N SER A 97 -10.47 15.31 0.96
CA SER A 97 -11.40 14.19 0.85
C SER A 97 -10.68 12.91 0.47
N GLY A 98 -11.01 11.81 1.10
CA GLY A 98 -10.45 10.50 0.81
C GLY A 98 -9.33 10.11 1.76
N ALA A 99 -8.60 9.06 1.36
CA ALA A 99 -7.50 8.53 2.16
C ALA A 99 -6.17 9.12 1.73
N VAL A 100 -5.24 9.22 2.66
CA VAL A 100 -3.84 9.58 2.37
C VAL A 100 -2.93 8.46 2.86
N PRO A 101 -1.76 8.26 2.23
CA PRO A 101 -0.87 7.19 2.64
C PRO A 101 -0.21 7.47 4.00
N GLY A 102 0.07 6.41 4.73
CA GLY A 102 0.84 6.47 5.95
C GLY A 102 0.03 6.48 7.24
N PRO A 103 0.71 6.39 8.37
CA PRO A 103 0.11 6.44 9.69
C PRO A 103 -0.29 7.88 10.07
N LYS A 104 -0.97 8.00 11.20
CA LYS A 104 -1.26 9.29 11.81
C LYS A 104 0.04 10.05 12.09
N ASN A 105 0.04 11.34 11.84
CA ASN A 105 1.21 12.24 12.00
C ASN A 105 2.35 11.98 10.99
N ALA A 106 2.08 11.27 9.90
CA ALA A 106 3.07 11.12 8.84
C ALA A 106 3.21 12.40 8.01
N THR A 107 4.36 12.56 7.37
CA THR A 107 4.60 13.66 6.45
C THR A 107 4.04 13.32 5.06
N ILE A 108 3.24 14.22 4.51
CA ILE A 108 2.62 14.07 3.20
C ILE A 108 3.02 15.26 2.32
N ILE A 109 3.31 14.99 1.06
CA ILE A 109 3.55 16.02 0.06
C ILE A 109 2.28 16.17 -0.76
N LEU A 110 1.71 17.35 -0.79
CA LEU A 110 0.59 17.68 -1.66
C LEU A 110 1.11 18.36 -2.92
N GLN A 111 0.68 17.89 -4.06
CA GLN A 111 1.02 18.41 -5.38
C GLN A 111 -0.26 18.77 -6.13
N LYS A 112 -0.20 19.88 -6.87
CA LYS A 112 -1.32 20.32 -7.70
C LYS A 112 -1.09 19.98 -9.17
#